data_a4ae00ab2dab7e8e52bc5ebb6443de0d
#
_entry.id   a4ae00ab2dab7e8e52bc5ebb6443de0d
#
_cell.length_a   1.000
_cell.length_b   1.000
_cell.length_c   1.000
_cell.angle_alpha   90.00
_cell.angle_beta   90.00
_cell.angle_gamma   90.00
#
_symmetry.space_group_name_H-M   'P 1'
#
loop_
_entity.id
_entity.type
_entity.pdbx_description
1 polymer ?
#
loop_
_entity_poly.entity_id
_entity_poly.type
_entity_poly.pdbx_seq_one_letter_code
_entity_poly.pdbx_strand_id
1 'polypeptide(L)'
;MKNLLFLTLALMLSFNAMAEKYALIIAVGDYPRSTGWSTISSANDIPLIKNTLISQDFEEDNILVLKNAAATRSGILNAIKDLQQRIQPGDIVVIHYSGHGQQIFDDNGDELDGLEDAIVPYDALARYSNNYKGENHIRDDELADIFTNF
;
A
#
# COMPACT_ATOMS: atom_id res chain seq x y z
N MET A 1 1.67 -56.62 -39.95
CA MET A 1 1.52 -56.06 -38.62
C MET A 1 1.87 -54.58 -38.73
N LYS A 2 0.85 -53.73 -38.72
CA LYS A 2 1.05 -52.25 -38.93
C LYS A 2 1.13 -51.56 -37.58
N ASN A 3 2.29 -51.00 -37.24
CA ASN A 3 2.51 -50.21 -36.04
C ASN A 3 1.84 -48.87 -36.23
N LEU A 4 0.73 -48.61 -35.53
CA LEU A 4 0.06 -47.31 -35.46
C LEU A 4 0.76 -46.45 -34.43
N LEU A 5 1.58 -45.50 -34.90
CA LEU A 5 2.27 -44.51 -34.06
C LEU A 5 1.25 -43.43 -33.69
N PHE A 6 0.72 -43.46 -32.45
CA PHE A 6 -0.08 -42.37 -31.92
C PHE A 6 0.82 -41.19 -31.57
N LEU A 7 0.82 -40.18 -32.44
CA LEU A 7 1.44 -38.88 -32.20
C LEU A 7 0.47 -38.04 -31.33
N THR A 8 0.61 -38.09 -30.01
CA THR A 8 -0.12 -37.18 -29.11
C THR A 8 0.51 -35.79 -29.22
N LEU A 9 -0.12 -34.90 -29.99
CA LEU A 9 0.16 -33.49 -30.06
C LEU A 9 -0.29 -32.84 -28.71
N ALA A 10 0.60 -32.70 -27.78
CA ALA A 10 0.37 -31.91 -26.57
C ALA A 10 0.26 -30.43 -26.98
N LEU A 11 -0.96 -29.94 -27.13
CA LEU A 11 -1.25 -28.53 -27.33
C LEU A 11 -0.92 -27.82 -26.02
N MET A 12 0.31 -27.29 -25.89
CA MET A 12 0.68 -26.39 -24.82
C MET A 12 -0.10 -25.09 -25.05
N LEU A 13 -1.25 -24.97 -24.41
CA LEU A 13 -1.92 -23.69 -24.23
C LEU A 13 -1.03 -22.83 -23.31
N SER A 14 -0.17 -22.05 -23.94
CA SER A 14 0.52 -20.95 -23.24
C SER A 14 -0.58 -19.96 -22.85
N PHE A 15 -1.07 -20.04 -21.63
CA PHE A 15 -1.79 -18.93 -21.04
C PHE A 15 -0.76 -17.79 -20.91
N ASN A 16 -0.80 -16.84 -21.85
CA ASN A 16 -0.21 -15.54 -21.58
C ASN A 16 -1.04 -14.94 -20.45
N ALA A 17 -0.63 -15.13 -19.20
CA ALA A 17 -1.14 -14.34 -18.11
C ALA A 17 -0.77 -12.89 -18.47
N MET A 18 -1.76 -12.09 -18.82
CA MET A 18 -1.56 -10.65 -18.95
C MET A 18 -1.26 -10.13 -17.53
N ALA A 19 -0.25 -9.27 -17.42
CA ALA A 19 0.06 -8.60 -16.17
C ALA A 19 -1.19 -7.88 -15.65
N GLU A 20 -1.62 -8.24 -14.46
CA GLU A 20 -2.72 -7.56 -13.76
C GLU A 20 -2.20 -6.24 -13.17
N LYS A 21 -3.12 -5.31 -12.96
CA LYS A 21 -2.81 -4.00 -12.36
C LYS A 21 -3.61 -3.81 -11.09
N TYR A 22 -2.91 -3.61 -9.99
CA TYR A 22 -3.51 -3.42 -8.66
C TYR A 22 -3.14 -2.06 -8.09
N ALA A 23 -4.06 -1.45 -7.36
CA ALA A 23 -3.77 -0.20 -6.67
C ALA A 23 -4.34 -0.17 -5.24
N LEU A 24 -3.59 0.49 -4.36
CA LEU A 24 -4.02 0.86 -3.02
C LEU A 24 -3.92 2.38 -2.88
N ILE A 25 -5.06 3.06 -2.74
CA ILE A 25 -5.14 4.49 -2.50
C ILE A 25 -5.43 4.72 -1.01
N ILE A 26 -4.52 5.36 -0.31
CA ILE A 26 -4.63 5.69 1.11
C ILE A 26 -4.77 7.20 1.22
N ALA A 27 -5.87 7.69 1.82
CA ALA A 27 -6.10 9.11 2.00
C ALA A 27 -6.63 9.44 3.40
N VAL A 28 -5.84 10.14 4.20
CA VAL A 28 -6.20 10.57 5.55
C VAL A 28 -6.28 12.09 5.59
N GLY A 29 -7.49 12.63 5.57
CA GLY A 29 -7.72 14.07 5.60
C GLY A 29 -8.43 14.55 6.86
N ASP A 30 -9.33 13.73 7.40
CA ASP A 30 -10.13 14.07 8.56
C ASP A 30 -9.69 13.25 9.78
N TYR A 31 -8.62 13.72 10.41
CA TYR A 31 -8.07 13.10 11.61
C TYR A 31 -8.94 13.34 12.84
N PRO A 32 -9.03 12.37 13.78
CA PRO A 32 -9.71 12.58 15.06
C PRO A 32 -9.06 13.73 15.83
N ARG A 33 -9.86 14.61 16.42
CA ARG A 33 -9.33 15.72 17.26
C ARG A 33 -8.43 15.25 18.39
N SER A 34 -8.67 14.06 18.91
CA SER A 34 -7.88 13.44 19.97
C SER A 34 -6.45 13.13 19.56
N THR A 35 -6.17 13.00 18.27
CA THR A 35 -4.81 12.72 17.76
C THR A 35 -3.93 13.97 17.73
N GLY A 36 -4.54 15.16 17.71
CA GLY A 36 -3.83 16.43 17.65
C GLY A 36 -3.44 16.90 16.24
N TRP A 37 -3.76 16.12 15.20
CA TRP A 37 -3.55 16.50 13.81
C TRP A 37 -4.63 17.45 13.32
N SER A 38 -4.25 18.37 12.42
CA SER A 38 -5.19 19.21 11.71
C SER A 38 -5.83 18.46 10.54
N THR A 39 -7.07 18.81 10.21
CA THR A 39 -7.73 18.36 8.98
C THR A 39 -7.03 18.93 7.76
N ILE A 40 -6.84 18.10 6.72
CA ILE A 40 -6.30 18.47 5.42
C ILE A 40 -7.18 17.90 4.30
N SER A 41 -6.92 18.31 3.05
CA SER A 41 -7.80 17.99 1.91
C SER A 41 -7.45 16.68 1.18
N SER A 42 -6.70 15.79 1.78
CA SER A 42 -6.20 14.53 1.15
C SER A 42 -7.30 13.67 0.54
N ALA A 43 -8.53 13.71 1.10
CA ALA A 43 -9.65 12.96 0.54
C ALA A 43 -10.04 13.42 -0.88
N ASN A 44 -9.67 14.63 -1.29
CA ASN A 44 -9.94 15.16 -2.63
C ASN A 44 -9.04 14.50 -3.69
N ASP A 45 -7.94 13.89 -3.30
CA ASP A 45 -7.02 13.22 -4.20
C ASP A 45 -7.57 11.88 -4.71
N ILE A 46 -8.46 11.24 -3.92
CA ILE A 46 -9.03 9.91 -4.24
C ILE A 46 -9.62 9.87 -5.65
N PRO A 47 -10.58 10.74 -6.05
CA PRO A 47 -11.18 10.66 -7.37
C PRO A 47 -10.17 10.98 -8.49
N LEU A 48 -9.19 11.85 -8.24
CA LEU A 48 -8.17 12.21 -9.21
C LEU A 48 -7.26 11.02 -9.51
N ILE A 49 -6.74 10.38 -8.46
CA ILE A 49 -5.86 9.21 -8.58
C ILE A 49 -6.63 8.03 -9.16
N LYS A 50 -7.84 7.73 -8.64
CA LYS A 50 -8.66 6.63 -9.15
C LYS A 50 -8.97 6.77 -10.64
N ASN A 51 -9.41 7.95 -11.09
CA ASN A 51 -9.69 8.19 -12.50
C ASN A 51 -8.43 8.08 -13.37
N THR A 52 -7.28 8.54 -12.86
CA THR A 52 -6.00 8.39 -13.56
C THR A 52 -5.63 6.92 -13.73
N LEU A 53 -5.76 6.12 -12.68
CA LEU A 53 -5.48 4.67 -12.72
C LEU A 53 -6.40 3.95 -13.71
N ILE A 54 -7.70 4.23 -13.69
CA ILE A 54 -8.67 3.67 -14.64
C ILE A 54 -8.28 4.04 -16.08
N SER A 55 -7.83 5.28 -16.34
CA SER A 55 -7.36 5.70 -17.66
C SER A 55 -6.06 5.03 -18.11
N GLN A 56 -5.37 4.36 -17.20
CA GLN A 56 -4.18 3.54 -17.43
C GLN A 56 -4.49 2.04 -17.38
N ASP A 57 -5.74 1.67 -17.64
CA ASP A 57 -6.25 0.28 -17.70
C ASP A 57 -6.13 -0.49 -16.38
N PHE A 58 -6.24 0.19 -15.22
CA PHE A 58 -6.50 -0.50 -13.96
C PHE A 58 -7.98 -0.82 -13.87
N GLU A 59 -8.31 -2.08 -13.62
CA GLU A 59 -9.69 -2.49 -13.36
C GLU A 59 -10.18 -1.90 -12.02
N GLU A 60 -11.40 -1.37 -12.01
CA GLU A 60 -11.95 -0.71 -10.82
C GLU A 60 -11.97 -1.61 -9.58
N ASP A 61 -12.26 -2.91 -9.78
CA ASP A 61 -12.29 -3.92 -8.73
C ASP A 61 -10.90 -4.25 -8.15
N ASN A 62 -9.84 -3.84 -8.84
CA ASN A 62 -8.45 -3.98 -8.39
C ASN A 62 -7.91 -2.71 -7.71
N ILE A 63 -8.75 -1.68 -7.55
CA ILE A 63 -8.37 -0.43 -6.87
C ILE A 63 -9.01 -0.39 -5.48
N LEU A 64 -8.22 -0.68 -4.45
CA LEU A 64 -8.66 -0.55 -3.06
C LEU A 64 -8.44 0.89 -2.56
N VAL A 65 -9.43 1.42 -1.84
CA VAL A 65 -9.35 2.76 -1.24
C VAL A 65 -9.51 2.67 0.28
N LEU A 66 -8.51 3.15 1.00
CA LEU A 66 -8.58 3.38 2.45
C LEU A 66 -8.71 4.88 2.71
N LYS A 67 -9.85 5.29 3.26
CA LYS A 67 -10.13 6.69 3.57
C LYS A 67 -10.33 6.90 5.06
N ASN A 68 -9.66 7.91 5.63
CA ASN A 68 -9.82 8.34 7.02
C ASN A 68 -9.80 7.13 8.00
N ALA A 69 -10.89 6.86 8.71
CA ALA A 69 -10.98 5.82 9.73
C ALA A 69 -10.62 4.39 9.25
N ALA A 70 -10.66 4.12 7.95
CA ALA A 70 -10.17 2.86 7.40
C ALA A 70 -8.64 2.81 7.28
N ALA A 71 -7.99 3.98 7.22
CA ALA A 71 -6.53 4.11 7.07
C ALA A 71 -5.82 4.23 8.42
N THR A 72 -6.18 3.38 9.39
CA THR A 72 -5.38 3.18 10.61
C THR A 72 -4.08 2.46 10.27
N ARG A 73 -3.07 2.50 11.16
CA ARG A 73 -1.83 1.72 10.95
C ARG A 73 -2.13 0.27 10.60
N SER A 74 -2.93 -0.40 11.39
CA SER A 74 -3.31 -1.79 11.13
C SER A 74 -4.11 -1.96 9.83
N GLY A 75 -4.99 -1.02 9.50
CA GLY A 75 -5.76 -1.04 8.24
C GLY A 75 -4.86 -0.95 7.02
N ILE A 76 -3.87 -0.05 7.04
CA ILE A 76 -2.89 0.12 5.96
C ILE A 76 -2.04 -1.15 5.80
N LEU A 77 -1.44 -1.64 6.88
CA LEU A 77 -0.57 -2.83 6.84
C LEU A 77 -1.32 -4.09 6.40
N ASN A 78 -2.56 -4.28 6.85
CA ASN A 78 -3.39 -5.39 6.40
C ASN A 78 -3.73 -5.29 4.91
N ALA A 79 -4.08 -4.11 4.42
CA ALA A 79 -4.37 -3.90 3.00
C ALA A 79 -3.14 -4.18 2.11
N ILE A 80 -1.95 -3.77 2.54
CA ILE A 80 -0.70 -4.08 1.83
C ILE A 80 -0.45 -5.60 1.83
N LYS A 81 -0.61 -6.25 2.97
CA LYS A 81 -0.46 -7.71 3.08
C LYS A 81 -1.44 -8.48 2.20
N ASP A 82 -2.71 -8.04 2.17
CA ASP A 82 -3.73 -8.66 1.30
C ASP A 82 -3.39 -8.45 -0.18
N LEU A 83 -2.84 -7.28 -0.53
CA LEU A 83 -2.35 -7.00 -1.88
C LEU A 83 -1.19 -7.92 -2.26
N GLN A 84 -0.19 -8.10 -1.38
CA GLN A 84 0.93 -9.02 -1.59
C GLN A 84 0.49 -10.48 -1.83
N GLN A 85 -0.63 -10.92 -1.24
CA GLN A 85 -1.16 -12.27 -1.45
C GLN A 85 -1.87 -12.45 -2.80
N ARG A 86 -2.27 -11.36 -3.44
CA ARG A 86 -3.01 -11.38 -4.73
C ARG A 86 -2.09 -11.29 -5.93
N ILE A 87 -1.00 -10.55 -5.82
CA ILE A 87 -0.10 -10.25 -6.93
C ILE A 87 0.72 -11.46 -7.36
N GLN A 88 1.09 -11.46 -8.63
CA GLN A 88 1.95 -12.46 -9.26
C GLN A 88 3.16 -11.76 -9.91
N PRO A 89 4.27 -12.47 -10.14
CA PRO A 89 5.40 -11.90 -10.87
C PRO A 89 4.99 -11.35 -12.24
N GLY A 90 5.28 -10.08 -12.46
CA GLY A 90 4.94 -9.36 -13.69
C GLY A 90 3.75 -8.42 -13.54
N ASP A 91 2.98 -8.51 -12.45
CA ASP A 91 1.89 -7.57 -12.16
C ASP A 91 2.41 -6.17 -11.86
N ILE A 92 1.54 -5.16 -12.05
CA ILE A 92 1.84 -3.76 -11.74
C ILE A 92 1.10 -3.36 -10.48
N VAL A 93 1.83 -2.81 -9.53
CA VAL A 93 1.26 -2.35 -8.25
C VAL A 93 1.50 -0.86 -8.07
N VAL A 94 0.45 -0.13 -7.73
CA VAL A 94 0.52 1.29 -7.35
C VAL A 94 0.02 1.45 -5.92
N ILE A 95 0.86 1.97 -5.03
CA ILE A 95 0.45 2.38 -3.69
C ILE A 95 0.59 3.89 -3.59
N HIS A 96 -0.52 4.57 -3.31
CA HIS A 96 -0.59 6.02 -3.16
C HIS A 96 -0.98 6.38 -1.74
N TYR A 97 -0.24 7.30 -1.13
CA TYR A 97 -0.56 7.87 0.17
C TYR A 97 -0.74 9.39 0.07
N SER A 98 -1.83 9.89 0.64
CA SER A 98 -2.11 11.32 0.82
C SER A 98 -2.55 11.55 2.27
N GLY A 99 -1.73 12.25 3.04
CA GLY A 99 -1.92 12.46 4.47
C GLY A 99 -0.79 13.30 5.06
N HIS A 100 -0.75 13.43 6.39
CA HIS A 100 0.39 14.02 7.08
C HIS A 100 1.60 13.08 7.03
N GLY A 101 2.79 13.67 7.04
CA GLY A 101 4.05 13.01 7.34
C GLY A 101 4.68 13.64 8.58
N GLN A 102 5.51 12.91 9.28
CA GLN A 102 6.24 13.39 10.44
C GLN A 102 7.60 12.73 10.55
N GLN A 103 8.61 13.49 10.97
CA GLN A 103 9.85 12.92 11.49
C GLN A 103 9.64 12.45 12.92
N ILE A 104 10.06 11.25 13.21
CA ILE A 104 9.95 10.59 14.52
C ILE A 104 11.34 10.13 14.99
N PHE A 105 11.47 9.76 16.26
CA PHE A 105 12.75 9.26 16.75
C PHE A 105 13.12 7.94 16.06
N ASP A 106 14.36 7.90 15.61
CA ASP A 106 15.02 6.69 15.16
C ASP A 106 15.06 5.66 16.30
N ASP A 107 14.58 4.45 16.05
CA ASP A 107 14.49 3.37 17.03
C ASP A 107 15.49 2.23 16.79
N ASN A 108 16.19 2.23 15.65
CA ASN A 108 17.18 1.23 15.27
C ASN A 108 18.63 1.78 15.25
N GLY A 109 18.80 3.11 15.15
CA GLY A 109 20.09 3.80 15.28
C GLY A 109 20.88 3.89 13.98
N ASP A 110 20.22 3.80 12.82
CA ASP A 110 20.87 3.88 11.52
C ASP A 110 20.82 5.29 10.88
N GLU A 111 19.95 6.16 11.39
CA GLU A 111 19.86 7.53 10.92
C GLU A 111 20.89 8.46 11.58
N LEU A 112 21.63 9.22 10.76
CA LEU A 112 22.71 10.08 11.23
C LEU A 112 22.23 11.25 12.11
N ASP A 113 21.00 11.71 11.90
CA ASP A 113 20.39 12.80 12.67
C ASP A 113 19.49 12.29 13.81
N GLY A 114 19.31 10.97 13.91
CA GLY A 114 18.48 10.30 14.92
C GLY A 114 16.98 10.47 14.67
N LEU A 115 16.56 10.75 13.43
CA LEU A 115 15.16 10.93 13.05
C LEU A 115 14.82 10.08 11.84
N GLU A 116 13.69 9.42 11.89
CA GLU A 116 13.08 8.70 10.79
C GLU A 116 11.91 9.43 10.17
N ASP A 117 11.74 9.35 8.86
CA ASP A 117 10.55 9.81 8.18
C ASP A 117 9.43 8.78 8.31
N ALA A 118 8.21 9.27 8.55
CA ALA A 118 7.07 8.38 8.72
C ALA A 118 5.80 8.97 8.10
N ILE A 119 4.97 8.10 7.52
CA ILE A 119 3.59 8.46 7.20
C ILE A 119 2.74 8.41 8.47
N VAL A 120 1.66 9.21 8.49
CA VAL A 120 0.79 9.41 9.65
C VAL A 120 -0.57 8.74 9.40
N PRO A 121 -0.81 7.50 9.87
CA PRO A 121 -2.12 6.87 9.83
C PRO A 121 -3.17 7.63 10.65
N TYR A 122 -4.44 7.29 10.43
CA TYR A 122 -5.59 7.92 11.07
C TYR A 122 -5.56 7.92 12.60
N ASP A 123 -4.95 6.90 13.19
CA ASP A 123 -4.84 6.64 14.64
C ASP A 123 -3.50 7.05 15.25
N ALA A 124 -2.60 7.64 14.48
CA ALA A 124 -1.32 8.13 14.97
C ALA A 124 -1.50 9.46 15.74
N LEU A 125 -0.79 9.61 16.88
CA LEU A 125 -0.83 10.84 17.67
C LEU A 125 0.27 11.80 17.23
N ALA A 126 -0.06 13.10 17.15
CA ALA A 126 0.87 14.15 16.74
C ALA A 126 1.97 14.45 17.80
N ARG A 127 1.78 13.99 19.03
CA ARG A 127 2.71 14.28 20.12
C ARG A 127 3.10 13.02 20.89
N TYR A 128 4.39 12.94 21.17
CA TYR A 128 4.91 11.93 22.08
C TYR A 128 4.49 12.17 23.52
N SER A 129 4.38 11.08 24.27
CA SER A 129 4.11 11.08 25.70
C SER A 129 4.87 9.92 26.35
N ASN A 130 4.74 9.77 27.68
CA ASN A 130 5.30 8.59 28.35
C ASN A 130 4.70 7.28 27.85
N ASN A 131 3.46 7.32 27.31
CA ASN A 131 2.69 6.15 26.86
C ASN A 131 2.55 6.08 25.33
N TYR A 132 3.23 6.94 24.57
CA TYR A 132 3.18 6.92 23.10
C TYR A 132 4.51 7.44 22.53
N LYS A 133 5.17 6.61 21.75
CA LYS A 133 6.48 6.87 21.13
C LYS A 133 6.45 6.81 19.59
N GLY A 134 5.26 6.93 19.00
CA GLY A 134 5.09 6.84 17.55
C GLY A 134 4.67 5.46 17.06
N GLU A 135 4.16 4.60 17.95
CA GLU A 135 3.80 3.20 17.63
C GLU A 135 2.79 3.08 16.49
N ASN A 136 1.96 4.11 16.26
CA ASN A 136 0.98 4.11 15.17
C ASN A 136 1.46 4.84 13.90
N HIS A 137 2.67 5.36 13.89
CA HIS A 137 3.31 5.81 12.65
C HIS A 137 3.80 4.59 11.85
N ILE A 138 3.95 4.75 10.55
CA ILE A 138 4.61 3.75 9.69
C ILE A 138 5.87 4.41 9.16
N ARG A 139 7.03 3.90 9.59
CA ARG A 139 8.35 4.40 9.22
C ARG A 139 8.68 4.05 7.78
N ASP A 140 9.54 4.83 7.17
CA ASP A 140 10.05 4.56 5.83
C ASP A 140 10.83 3.24 5.75
N ASP A 141 11.62 2.90 6.77
CA ASP A 141 12.28 1.59 6.90
C ASP A 141 11.29 0.42 6.92
N GLU A 142 10.19 0.54 7.67
CA GLU A 142 9.14 -0.47 7.68
C GLU A 142 8.50 -0.61 6.29
N LEU A 143 8.32 0.50 5.57
CA LEU A 143 7.83 0.48 4.19
C LEU A 143 8.86 -0.15 3.25
N ALA A 144 10.15 0.16 3.41
CA ALA A 144 11.22 -0.43 2.62
C ALA A 144 11.27 -1.95 2.78
N ASP A 145 11.19 -2.45 4.01
CA ASP A 145 11.13 -3.88 4.32
C ASP A 145 9.89 -4.55 3.68
N ILE A 146 8.74 -3.90 3.76
CA ILE A 146 7.51 -4.38 3.14
C ILE A 146 7.67 -4.46 1.63
N PHE A 147 8.22 -3.43 0.98
CA PHE A 147 8.33 -3.35 -0.47
C PHE A 147 9.40 -4.28 -1.06
N THR A 148 10.37 -4.73 -0.29
CA THR A 148 11.30 -5.78 -0.76
C THR A 148 10.61 -7.13 -0.99
N ASN A 149 9.39 -7.31 -0.49
CA ASN A 149 8.59 -8.54 -0.62
C ASN A 149 7.45 -8.42 -1.66
N PHE A 150 7.51 -7.39 -2.56
CA PHE A 150 6.56 -7.23 -3.67
C PHE A 150 6.99 -7.91 -4.98
#